data_592db3079f3ea122cfee35226128666d
#
_entry.id   592db3079f3ea122cfee35226128666d
#
_cell.length_a   1.000
_cell.length_b   1.000
_cell.length_c   1.000
_cell.angle_alpha   90.00
_cell.angle_beta   90.00
_cell.angle_gamma   90.00
#
_symmetry.space_group_name_H-M   'P 1'
#
loop_
_entity.id
_entity.type
_entity.pdbx_description
1 polymer ?
#
loop_
_entity_poly.entity_id
_entity_poly.type
_entity_poly.pdbx_seq_one_letter_code
_entity_poly.pdbx_strand_id
1 'polypeptide(L)'
;MRDNRSPYWRQRRAVLALGGGRDAGPLIAPPRRPPRPPRFFTVHLGFTAPGAADARELAVAYAEALSLLRPELALGAAALSPADAWHRAERLFCGAVGPDGEHCADVAHHPGFHHAPGPGGLGWGDGDA
;
A
#
# COMPACT_ATOMS: atom_id res chain seq x y z
N MET A 1 11.41 -29.62 -16.31
CA MET A 1 12.05 -28.50 -15.58
C MET A 1 11.41 -27.21 -16.05
N ARG A 2 10.52 -26.64 -15.27
CA ARG A 2 9.93 -25.32 -15.58
C ARG A 2 10.93 -24.25 -15.17
N ASP A 3 11.41 -23.50 -16.16
CA ASP A 3 12.32 -22.38 -15.94
C ASP A 3 11.54 -21.24 -15.22
N ASN A 4 11.57 -21.27 -13.90
CA ASN A 4 10.86 -20.32 -13.03
C ASN A 4 11.65 -19.03 -12.86
N ARG A 5 12.14 -18.47 -13.95
CA ARG A 5 12.81 -17.17 -13.94
C ARG A 5 11.76 -16.07 -13.95
N SER A 6 11.56 -15.49 -12.78
CA SER A 6 10.75 -14.29 -12.59
C SER A 6 11.04 -13.22 -13.65
N PRO A 7 10.04 -12.50 -14.16
CA PRO A 7 10.22 -11.37 -15.08
C PRO A 7 11.22 -10.32 -14.59
N TYR A 8 11.39 -10.21 -13.27
CA TYR A 8 12.33 -9.33 -12.61
C TYR A 8 13.80 -9.59 -13.01
N TRP A 9 14.22 -10.85 -13.16
CA TRP A 9 15.57 -11.22 -13.54
C TRP A 9 15.88 -10.94 -15.02
N ARG A 10 14.86 -10.95 -15.86
CA ARG A 10 15.01 -10.58 -17.28
C ARG A 10 15.30 -9.09 -17.44
N GLN A 11 14.63 -8.25 -16.66
CA GLN A 11 14.88 -6.80 -16.68
C GLN A 11 16.29 -6.45 -16.20
N ARG A 12 16.78 -7.12 -15.14
CA ARG A 12 18.13 -6.90 -14.65
C ARG A 12 19.22 -7.30 -15.66
N ARG A 13 19.02 -8.38 -16.40
CA ARG A 13 19.96 -8.77 -17.47
C ARG A 13 19.98 -7.80 -18.63
N ALA A 14 18.83 -7.26 -19.01
CA ALA A 14 18.76 -6.24 -20.08
C ALA A 14 19.52 -4.97 -19.70
N VAL A 15 19.42 -4.52 -18.43
CA VAL A 15 20.14 -3.35 -17.93
C VAL A 15 21.66 -3.58 -17.88
N LEU A 16 22.11 -4.78 -17.54
CA LEU A 16 23.53 -5.12 -17.51
C LEU A 16 24.14 -5.34 -18.89
N ALA A 17 23.35 -5.79 -19.86
CA ALA A 17 23.78 -5.98 -21.24
C ALA A 17 23.95 -4.65 -22.01
N LEU A 18 23.28 -3.57 -21.57
CA LEU A 18 23.37 -2.23 -22.17
C LEU A 18 24.59 -1.43 -21.67
N GLY A 19 25.35 -1.94 -20.71
CA GLY A 19 26.52 -1.26 -20.12
C GLY A 19 27.85 -1.45 -20.84
N GLY A 20 27.89 -2.10 -22.02
CA GLY A 20 29.12 -2.52 -22.66
C GLY A 20 29.50 -1.85 -23.99
N GLY A 21 28.80 -0.85 -24.45
CA GLY A 21 29.05 -0.17 -25.71
C GLY A 21 29.74 1.18 -25.52
N ARG A 22 30.99 1.32 -26.00
CA ARG A 22 31.71 2.58 -26.10
C ARG A 22 31.25 3.44 -27.29
N ASP A 23 29.98 3.44 -27.60
CA ASP A 23 29.47 4.43 -28.53
C ASP A 23 29.06 5.68 -27.75
N ALA A 24 29.82 6.76 -28.05
CA ALA A 24 29.43 8.09 -27.61
C ALA A 24 28.07 8.40 -28.22
N GLY A 25 27.01 8.03 -27.50
CA GLY A 25 25.64 8.40 -27.83
C GLY A 25 25.50 9.92 -27.85
N PRO A 26 24.47 10.46 -28.50
CA PRO A 26 24.27 11.90 -28.59
C PRO A 26 24.35 12.54 -27.21
N LEU A 27 25.08 13.62 -27.09
CA LEU A 27 25.29 14.39 -25.87
C LEU A 27 24.00 14.93 -25.25
N ILE A 28 22.89 14.83 -25.97
CA ILE A 28 21.56 15.23 -25.54
C ILE A 28 20.78 13.94 -25.29
N ALA A 29 20.54 13.63 -24.01
CA ALA A 29 19.65 12.55 -23.64
C ALA A 29 18.26 12.84 -24.21
N PRO A 30 17.57 11.85 -24.83
CA PRO A 30 16.21 12.04 -25.28
C PRO A 30 15.33 12.51 -24.12
N PRO A 31 14.35 13.38 -24.33
CA PRO A 31 13.50 13.86 -23.27
C PRO A 31 12.88 12.65 -22.57
N ARG A 32 13.14 12.51 -21.27
CA ARG A 32 12.55 11.47 -20.48
C ARG A 32 11.05 11.70 -20.47
N ARG A 33 10.30 10.72 -20.94
CA ARG A 33 8.84 10.73 -20.78
C ARG A 33 8.54 10.97 -19.30
N PRO A 34 7.69 11.94 -18.94
CA PRO A 34 7.31 12.12 -17.56
C PRO A 34 6.78 10.78 -17.02
N PRO A 35 7.16 10.39 -15.81
CA PRO A 35 6.65 9.15 -15.22
C PRO A 35 5.13 9.21 -15.21
N ARG A 36 4.49 8.14 -15.67
CA ARG A 36 3.03 8.04 -15.58
C ARG A 36 2.64 8.08 -14.12
N PRO A 37 1.59 8.83 -13.75
CA PRO A 37 1.12 8.84 -12.38
C PRO A 37 0.77 7.40 -11.95
N PRO A 38 1.09 7.02 -10.70
CA PRO A 38 0.76 5.70 -10.20
C PRO A 38 -0.75 5.49 -10.24
N ARG A 39 -1.18 4.31 -10.70
CA ARG A 39 -2.58 3.90 -10.68
C ARG A 39 -2.86 3.11 -9.41
N PHE A 40 -4.03 3.30 -8.86
CA PHE A 40 -4.50 2.57 -7.71
C PHE A 40 -5.09 1.22 -8.12
N PHE A 41 -4.64 0.16 -7.47
CA PHE A 41 -5.14 -1.21 -7.67
C PHE A 41 -5.53 -1.81 -6.34
N THR A 42 -6.48 -2.71 -6.35
CA THR A 42 -6.91 -3.46 -5.16
C THR A 42 -6.66 -4.95 -5.36
N VAL A 43 -6.16 -5.60 -4.33
CA VAL A 43 -6.05 -7.05 -4.25
C VAL A 43 -7.01 -7.56 -3.17
N HIS A 44 -7.72 -8.63 -3.46
CA HIS A 44 -8.63 -9.28 -2.53
C HIS A 44 -7.98 -10.54 -1.96
N LEU A 45 -7.85 -10.61 -0.63
CA LEU A 45 -7.28 -11.74 0.09
C LEU A 45 -8.37 -12.43 0.90
N GLY A 46 -8.59 -13.73 0.63
CA GLY A 46 -9.53 -14.54 1.39
C GLY A 46 -8.87 -15.19 2.60
N PHE A 47 -9.57 -15.23 3.73
CA PHE A 47 -9.16 -15.93 4.94
C PHE A 47 -10.38 -16.40 5.72
N THR A 48 -10.18 -17.29 6.68
CA THR A 48 -11.22 -17.81 7.55
C THR A 48 -11.05 -17.29 8.97
N ALA A 49 -12.16 -17.02 9.65
CA ALA A 49 -12.18 -16.60 11.04
C ALA A 49 -13.46 -17.16 11.72
N PRO A 50 -13.45 -17.36 13.05
CA PRO A 50 -14.63 -17.89 13.77
C PRO A 50 -15.83 -16.96 13.75
N GLY A 51 -15.58 -15.65 13.72
CA GLY A 51 -16.65 -14.64 13.73
C GLY A 51 -16.21 -13.31 13.17
N ALA A 52 -17.13 -12.36 13.07
CA ALA A 52 -16.88 -11.06 12.49
C ALA A 52 -15.86 -10.21 13.28
N ALA A 53 -15.86 -10.31 14.61
CA ALA A 53 -14.91 -9.61 15.46
C ALA A 53 -13.48 -10.13 15.23
N ASP A 54 -13.30 -11.45 15.23
CA ASP A 54 -12.02 -12.10 14.95
C ASP A 54 -11.55 -11.78 13.52
N ALA A 55 -12.47 -11.73 12.57
CA ALA A 55 -12.14 -11.36 11.19
C ALA A 55 -11.59 -9.93 11.09
N ARG A 56 -12.14 -8.98 11.85
CA ARG A 56 -11.60 -7.60 11.90
C ARG A 56 -10.21 -7.55 12.49
N GLU A 57 -9.97 -8.22 13.61
CA GLU A 57 -8.64 -8.27 14.23
C GLU A 57 -7.61 -8.86 13.28
N LEU A 58 -7.92 -9.97 12.64
CA LEU A 58 -7.02 -10.62 11.68
C LEU A 58 -6.78 -9.73 10.46
N ALA A 59 -7.82 -9.10 9.93
CA ALA A 59 -7.69 -8.22 8.76
C ALA A 59 -6.80 -7.00 9.05
N VAL A 60 -6.95 -6.38 10.22
CA VAL A 60 -6.08 -5.29 10.69
C VAL A 60 -4.64 -5.78 10.80
N ALA A 61 -4.41 -6.93 11.46
CA ALA A 61 -3.09 -7.51 11.61
C ALA A 61 -2.42 -7.82 10.27
N TYR A 62 -3.16 -8.36 9.31
CA TYR A 62 -2.64 -8.62 7.95
C TYR A 62 -2.29 -7.32 7.22
N ALA A 63 -3.16 -6.32 7.28
CA ALA A 63 -2.91 -5.04 6.62
C ALA A 63 -1.68 -4.34 7.19
N GLU A 64 -1.53 -4.30 8.50
CA GLU A 64 -0.37 -3.71 9.18
C GLU A 64 0.92 -4.47 8.87
N ALA A 65 0.91 -5.80 8.94
CA ALA A 65 2.07 -6.62 8.61
C ALA A 65 2.51 -6.45 7.15
N LEU A 66 1.56 -6.43 6.22
CA LEU A 66 1.85 -6.20 4.81
C LEU A 66 2.39 -4.79 4.55
N SER A 67 1.89 -3.78 5.24
CA SER A 67 2.37 -2.40 5.09
C SER A 67 3.81 -2.23 5.55
N LEU A 68 4.25 -2.99 6.55
CA LEU A 68 5.65 -3.00 7.00
C LEU A 68 6.59 -3.61 5.96
N LEU A 69 6.11 -4.60 5.21
CA LEU A 69 6.89 -5.29 4.19
C LEU A 69 6.87 -4.57 2.84
N ARG A 70 5.78 -3.88 2.55
CA ARG A 70 5.50 -3.28 1.24
C ARG A 70 5.01 -1.84 1.41
N PRO A 71 5.93 -0.86 1.32
CA PRO A 71 5.61 0.55 1.56
C PRO A 71 4.63 1.15 0.53
N GLU A 72 4.49 0.53 -0.63
CA GLU A 72 3.53 0.93 -1.65
C GLU A 72 2.07 0.59 -1.29
N LEU A 73 1.83 -0.17 -0.22
CA LEU A 73 0.49 -0.51 0.25
C LEU A 73 -0.20 0.71 0.87
N ALA A 74 -1.38 1.03 0.37
CA ALA A 74 -2.23 2.07 0.94
C ALA A 74 -3.03 1.50 2.13
N LEU A 75 -2.45 1.53 3.33
CA LEU A 75 -3.04 0.96 4.54
C LEU A 75 -4.45 1.50 4.81
N GLY A 76 -4.65 2.82 4.66
CA GLY A 76 -5.93 3.46 4.88
C GLY A 76 -7.06 3.03 3.92
N ALA A 77 -6.72 2.35 2.84
CA ALA A 77 -7.70 1.79 1.90
C ALA A 77 -8.10 0.34 2.23
N ALA A 78 -7.50 -0.27 3.25
CA ALA A 78 -7.83 -1.62 3.67
C ALA A 78 -9.30 -1.71 4.14
N ALA A 79 -9.99 -2.73 3.66
CA ALA A 79 -11.40 -2.97 3.98
C ALA A 79 -11.66 -4.46 4.16
N LEU A 80 -12.65 -4.78 4.96
CA LEU A 80 -13.14 -6.14 5.20
C LEU A 80 -14.54 -6.31 4.64
N SER A 81 -14.79 -7.42 3.96
CA SER A 81 -16.13 -7.79 3.50
C SER A 81 -16.37 -9.29 3.65
N PRO A 82 -17.64 -9.74 3.76
CA PRO A 82 -17.94 -11.14 3.51
C PRO A 82 -17.50 -11.53 2.10
N ALA A 83 -17.02 -12.76 1.92
CA ALA A 83 -16.46 -13.22 0.64
C ALA A 83 -17.49 -13.17 -0.52
N ASP A 84 -18.78 -13.33 -0.20
CA ASP A 84 -19.90 -13.31 -1.13
C ASP A 84 -20.60 -11.94 -1.27
N ALA A 85 -20.13 -10.94 -0.52
CA ALA A 85 -20.79 -9.64 -0.43
C ALA A 85 -19.78 -8.47 -0.42
N TRP A 86 -19.00 -8.30 -1.46
CA TRP A 86 -17.99 -7.24 -1.58
C TRP A 86 -18.57 -5.82 -1.49
N HIS A 87 -19.83 -5.63 -1.86
CA HIS A 87 -20.52 -4.36 -1.73
C HIS A 87 -20.80 -3.96 -0.25
N ARG A 88 -20.61 -4.87 0.70
CA ARG A 88 -20.69 -4.63 2.15
C ARG A 88 -19.32 -4.45 2.79
N ALA A 89 -18.35 -3.98 2.04
CA ALA A 89 -17.02 -3.71 2.57
C ALA A 89 -17.08 -2.59 3.63
N GLU A 90 -16.48 -2.87 4.79
CA GLU A 90 -16.27 -1.90 5.85
C GLU A 90 -14.81 -1.49 5.93
N ARG A 91 -14.56 -0.20 6.19
CA ARG A 91 -13.20 0.31 6.35
C ARG A 91 -12.60 -0.21 7.66
N LEU A 92 -11.35 -0.64 7.60
CA LEU A 92 -10.62 -1.10 8.78
C LEU A 92 -9.92 0.05 9.53
N PHE A 93 -9.49 1.07 8.80
CA PHE A 93 -8.77 2.22 9.37
C PHE A 93 -9.58 3.50 9.22
N CYS A 94 -9.35 4.45 10.14
CA CYS A 94 -10.05 5.72 10.20
C CYS A 94 -9.93 6.52 8.90
N GLY A 95 -8.69 6.74 8.44
CA GLY A 95 -8.42 7.45 7.19
C GLY A 95 -8.84 8.92 7.18
N ALA A 96 -9.15 9.52 8.33
CA ALA A 96 -9.42 10.95 8.43
C ALA A 96 -8.21 11.76 7.95
N VAL A 97 -8.45 12.83 7.21
CA VAL A 97 -7.39 13.65 6.62
C VAL A 97 -7.03 14.78 7.59
N GLY A 98 -5.75 14.88 7.92
CA GLY A 98 -5.21 15.97 8.73
C GLY A 98 -4.94 17.24 7.94
N PRO A 99 -4.54 18.33 8.63
CA PRO A 99 -4.31 19.63 8.02
C PRO A 99 -3.19 19.63 6.97
N ASP A 100 -2.22 18.73 7.09
CA ASP A 100 -1.10 18.58 6.15
C ASP A 100 -1.35 17.50 5.07
N GLY A 101 -2.59 16.99 4.94
CA GLY A 101 -2.96 15.96 3.99
C GLY A 101 -2.63 14.53 4.42
N GLU A 102 -2.19 14.34 5.65
CA GLU A 102 -1.91 13.03 6.25
C GLU A 102 -3.20 12.29 6.58
N HIS A 103 -3.18 10.97 6.44
CA HIS A 103 -4.32 10.12 6.77
C HIS A 103 -4.13 9.45 8.13
N CYS A 104 -5.18 9.42 8.94
CA CYS A 104 -5.16 8.72 10.22
C CYS A 104 -4.92 7.22 10.02
N ALA A 105 -3.91 6.68 10.71
CA ALA A 105 -3.51 5.29 10.65
C ALA A 105 -4.14 4.40 11.74
N ASP A 106 -4.95 4.98 12.63
CA ASP A 106 -5.64 4.23 13.66
C ASP A 106 -6.83 3.43 13.10
N VAL A 107 -7.23 2.41 13.83
CA VAL A 107 -8.39 1.60 13.50
C VAL A 107 -9.66 2.47 13.43
N ALA A 108 -10.56 2.14 12.51
CA ALA A 108 -11.82 2.86 12.36
C ALA A 108 -12.61 2.92 13.66
N HIS A 109 -13.28 4.05 13.89
CA HIS A 109 -14.06 4.31 15.11
C HIS A 109 -13.25 4.36 16.42
N HIS A 110 -11.96 4.66 16.34
CA HIS A 110 -11.14 4.88 17.54
C HIS A 110 -11.58 6.16 18.26
N PRO A 111 -11.49 6.19 19.60
CA PRO A 111 -11.75 7.42 20.37
C PRO A 111 -10.54 8.35 20.32
N GLY A 112 -10.78 9.64 20.53
CA GLY A 112 -9.73 10.64 20.71
C GLY A 112 -9.11 11.16 19.41
N PHE A 113 -7.89 11.65 19.50
CA PHE A 113 -7.18 12.28 18.41
C PHE A 113 -6.88 11.33 17.26
N HIS A 114 -6.80 11.88 16.06
CA HIS A 114 -6.26 11.21 14.89
C HIS A 114 -4.73 11.24 14.91
N HIS A 115 -4.09 10.24 14.38
CA HIS A 115 -2.63 10.14 14.34
C HIS A 115 -2.13 9.83 12.93
N ALA A 116 -1.15 10.58 12.48
CA ALA A 116 -0.42 10.28 11.27
C ALA A 116 0.39 8.98 11.41
N PRO A 117 0.63 8.23 10.33
CA PRO A 117 1.41 7.00 10.38
C PRO A 117 2.87 7.27 10.72
N GLY A 118 3.49 6.31 11.40
CA GLY A 118 4.92 6.28 11.69
C GLY A 118 5.30 6.84 13.05
N PRO A 119 6.55 6.60 13.48
CA PRO A 119 7.07 7.10 14.75
C PRO A 119 7.18 8.64 14.68
N GLY A 120 6.55 9.33 15.63
CA GLY A 120 6.51 10.79 15.69
C GLY A 120 5.43 11.42 14.83
N GLY A 121 4.47 10.65 14.35
CA GLY A 121 3.27 11.16 13.67
C GLY A 121 2.52 12.15 14.55
N LEU A 122 2.19 13.33 13.99
CA LEU A 122 1.44 14.36 14.69
C LEU A 122 -0.02 13.95 14.87
N GLY A 123 -0.56 14.22 16.04
CA GLY A 123 -1.99 14.08 16.30
C GLY A 123 -2.77 15.34 15.91
N TRP A 124 -4.03 15.17 15.50
CA TRP A 124 -4.95 16.28 15.23
C TRP A 124 -6.37 15.90 15.63
N GLY A 125 -7.25 16.88 15.65
CA GLY A 125 -8.66 16.71 15.99
C GLY A 125 -8.98 17.20 17.39
N ASP A 126 -10.26 17.24 17.69
CA ASP A 126 -10.76 17.58 19.02
C ASP A 126 -10.73 16.30 19.86
N GLY A 127 -10.03 16.31 20.98
CA GLY A 127 -9.82 15.15 21.84
C GLY A 127 -11.09 14.65 22.57
N ASP A 128 -12.25 14.92 22.02
CA ASP A 128 -13.53 14.48 22.57
C ASP A 128 -13.76 13.01 22.29
N ALA A 129 -13.85 12.30 23.36
CA ALA A 129 -14.16 10.88 23.37
C ALA A 129 -15.57 10.60 22.88
#